data_8b3abac7608e5c5d6473de4c1068aeac
#
_entry.id   8b3abac7608e5c5d6473de4c1068aeac
#
_cell.length_a   1.000
_cell.length_b   1.000
_cell.length_c   1.000
_cell.angle_alpha   90.00
_cell.angle_beta   90.00
_cell.angle_gamma   90.00
#
_symmetry.space_group_name_H-M   'P 1'
#
loop_
_entity.id
_entity.type
_entity.pdbx_description
1 polymer ?
#
loop_
_entity_poly.entity_id
_entity_poly.type
_entity_poly.pdbx_seq_one_letter_code
_entity_poly.pdbx_strand_id
1 'polypeptide(L)'
;MNKRYLLSIIVTIIAIMANTLSMTARPYCDVRKFSIVDGLAANTISDMKQAPDRLMWFGTWNGLSYYDGYSFYTFRDEPGGEDVLSSNRIIAIYPSAKNNVWCVTSDRKFYLYSTHHCRFRNTEKSINGQFGINLKVDQLYPIKNGSI
;
A
#
# COMPACT_ATOMS: atom_id res chain seq x y z
N MET A 1 59.60 1.03 -35.71
CA MET A 1 59.06 0.82 -34.37
C MET A 1 58.94 -0.67 -34.11
N ASN A 2 59.62 -1.19 -33.09
CA ASN A 2 59.76 -2.63 -32.86
C ASN A 2 58.41 -3.24 -32.45
N LYS A 3 57.92 -4.29 -33.10
CA LYS A 3 56.64 -4.99 -32.77
C LYS A 3 56.47 -5.30 -31.30
N ARG A 4 57.58 -5.53 -30.58
CA ARG A 4 57.56 -5.80 -29.12
C ARG A 4 57.14 -4.60 -28.28
N TYR A 5 57.54 -3.36 -28.68
CA TYR A 5 57.12 -2.12 -27.98
C TYR A 5 55.68 -1.81 -28.24
N LEU A 6 55.18 -2.04 -29.46
CA LEU A 6 53.78 -1.85 -29.79
C LEU A 6 52.86 -2.79 -28.97
N LEU A 7 53.25 -4.05 -28.84
CA LEU A 7 52.53 -5.03 -28.06
C LEU A 7 52.48 -4.65 -26.57
N SER A 8 53.60 -4.19 -26.01
CA SER A 8 53.71 -3.75 -24.61
C SER A 8 52.79 -2.54 -24.35
N ILE A 9 52.74 -1.58 -25.26
CA ILE A 9 51.84 -0.40 -25.14
C ILE A 9 50.37 -0.81 -25.18
N ILE A 10 49.99 -1.73 -26.06
CA ILE A 10 48.61 -2.24 -26.13
C ILE A 10 48.20 -2.96 -24.84
N VAL A 11 49.09 -3.81 -24.29
CA VAL A 11 48.79 -4.52 -23.05
C VAL A 11 48.65 -3.57 -21.85
N THR A 12 49.48 -2.54 -21.77
CA THR A 12 49.34 -1.51 -20.70
C THR A 12 48.08 -0.72 -20.82
N ILE A 13 47.67 -0.34 -22.04
CA ILE A 13 46.39 0.37 -22.25
C ILE A 13 45.19 -0.51 -21.85
N ILE A 14 45.19 -1.79 -22.22
CA ILE A 14 44.13 -2.75 -21.83
C ILE A 14 44.11 -2.92 -20.31
N ALA A 15 45.23 -3.01 -19.63
CA ALA A 15 45.33 -3.14 -18.17
C ALA A 15 44.80 -1.88 -17.46
N ILE A 16 45.05 -0.68 -18.01
CA ILE A 16 44.50 0.57 -17.46
C ILE A 16 42.98 0.63 -17.66
N MET A 17 42.47 0.24 -18.81
CA MET A 17 41.04 0.22 -19.09
C MET A 17 40.29 -0.82 -18.22
N ALA A 18 40.90 -1.95 -17.94
CA ALA A 18 40.29 -2.97 -17.06
C ALA A 18 40.08 -2.48 -15.61
N ASN A 19 40.93 -1.59 -15.11
CA ASN A 19 40.82 -1.04 -13.77
C ASN A 19 39.74 0.06 -13.62
N THR A 20 39.25 0.64 -14.71
CA THR A 20 38.22 1.68 -14.65
C THR A 20 36.78 1.13 -14.59
N LEU A 21 36.59 -0.18 -14.79
CA LEU A 21 35.27 -0.83 -14.80
C LEU A 21 34.72 -1.18 -13.42
N SER A 22 35.45 -0.92 -12.34
CA SER A 22 34.96 -1.16 -10.98
C SER A 22 34.24 0.06 -10.40
N MET A 23 33.29 0.62 -11.14
CA MET A 23 32.34 1.60 -10.60
C MET A 23 31.28 0.86 -9.80
N THR A 24 31.55 0.64 -8.52
CA THR A 24 30.50 0.23 -7.56
C THR A 24 29.53 1.39 -7.39
N ALA A 25 28.43 1.38 -8.14
CA ALA A 25 27.30 2.26 -7.89
C ALA A 25 26.75 1.92 -6.50
N ARG A 26 26.95 2.78 -5.52
CA ARG A 26 26.28 2.66 -4.23
C ARG A 26 24.81 2.94 -4.48
N PRO A 27 23.89 2.03 -4.10
CA PRO A 27 22.47 2.34 -4.21
C PRO A 27 22.17 3.56 -3.35
N TYR A 28 21.77 4.65 -3.97
CA TYR A 28 21.27 5.83 -3.28
C TYR A 28 19.85 5.49 -2.80
N CYS A 29 19.69 5.35 -1.50
CA CYS A 29 18.38 5.14 -0.90
C CYS A 29 17.86 6.51 -0.44
N ASP A 30 16.87 7.04 -1.15
CA ASP A 30 16.14 8.22 -0.72
C ASP A 30 15.04 7.80 0.28
N VAL A 31 15.15 8.24 1.53
CA VAL A 31 14.21 7.93 2.59
C VAL A 31 13.28 9.11 2.78
N ARG A 32 11.99 8.91 2.44
CA ARG A 32 10.93 9.88 2.73
C ARG A 32 10.19 9.49 4.01
N LYS A 33 10.02 10.44 4.91
CA LYS A 33 9.24 10.28 6.13
C LYS A 33 7.90 10.98 5.96
N PHE A 34 6.82 10.25 6.15
CA PHE A 34 5.46 10.78 6.13
C PHE A 34 4.84 10.77 7.54
N SER A 35 3.95 11.71 7.78
CA SER A 35 3.30 11.94 9.06
C SER A 35 1.89 12.51 8.88
N ILE A 36 1.22 12.82 9.96
CA ILE A 36 -0.07 13.51 9.95
C ILE A 36 0.00 14.90 9.27
N VAL A 37 1.17 15.54 9.28
CA VAL A 37 1.38 16.83 8.61
C VAL A 37 1.29 16.70 7.09
N ASP A 38 1.61 15.52 6.57
CA ASP A 38 1.55 15.20 5.14
C ASP A 38 0.15 14.69 4.72
N GLY A 39 -0.80 14.61 5.67
CA GLY A 39 -2.18 14.18 5.41
C GLY A 39 -2.51 12.75 5.82
N LEU A 40 -1.57 12.01 6.41
CA LEU A 40 -1.82 10.68 6.95
C LEU A 40 -2.82 10.75 8.12
N ALA A 41 -3.73 9.79 8.22
CA ALA A 41 -4.77 9.79 9.26
C ALA A 41 -4.21 9.77 10.70
N ALA A 42 -3.16 8.99 10.93
CA ALA A 42 -2.41 8.98 12.18
C ALA A 42 -0.99 8.44 11.96
N ASN A 43 -0.06 8.79 12.85
CA ASN A 43 1.32 8.28 12.80
C ASN A 43 1.43 6.81 13.23
N THR A 44 0.42 6.27 13.91
CA THR A 44 0.39 4.86 14.29
C THR A 44 -0.32 4.05 13.20
N ILE A 45 0.47 3.32 12.43
CA ILE A 45 0.01 2.43 11.36
C ILE A 45 -0.16 1.02 11.92
N SER A 46 -1.32 0.43 11.70
CA SER A 46 -1.64 -0.96 12.07
C SER A 46 -1.40 -1.94 10.94
N ASP A 47 -1.69 -1.52 9.70
CA ASP A 47 -1.49 -2.34 8.51
C ASP A 47 -1.22 -1.45 7.29
N MET A 48 -0.47 -2.00 6.31
CA MET A 48 -0.14 -1.30 5.07
C MET A 48 -0.15 -2.29 3.90
N LYS A 49 -0.86 -1.94 2.83
CA LYS A 49 -0.97 -2.78 1.63
C LYS A 49 -0.97 -1.94 0.36
N GLN A 50 -0.36 -2.47 -0.67
CA GLN A 50 -0.51 -1.92 -2.02
C GLN A 50 -1.68 -2.61 -2.72
N ALA A 51 -2.59 -1.81 -3.28
CA ALA A 51 -3.70 -2.29 -4.09
C ALA A 51 -3.28 -2.48 -5.58
N PRO A 52 -4.06 -3.23 -6.38
CA PRO A 52 -3.74 -3.47 -7.80
C PRO A 52 -3.67 -2.20 -8.66
N ASP A 53 -4.38 -1.15 -8.28
CA ASP A 53 -4.31 0.20 -8.88
C ASP A 53 -3.07 1.00 -8.48
N ARG A 54 -2.13 0.38 -7.75
CA ARG A 54 -0.89 0.93 -7.21
C ARG A 54 -1.05 1.94 -6.07
N LEU A 55 -2.25 2.19 -5.60
CA LEU A 55 -2.46 2.99 -4.40
C LEU A 55 -1.90 2.25 -3.17
N MET A 56 -1.20 3.00 -2.32
CA MET A 56 -0.71 2.49 -1.03
C MET A 56 -1.75 2.80 0.05
N TRP A 57 -2.31 1.77 0.65
CA TRP A 57 -3.31 1.87 1.69
C TRP A 57 -2.70 1.72 3.08
N PHE A 58 -3.17 2.53 4.00
CA PHE A 58 -2.69 2.59 5.39
C PHE A 58 -3.87 2.49 6.34
N GLY A 59 -3.95 1.41 7.09
CA GLY A 59 -4.81 1.30 8.25
C GLY A 59 -4.13 1.96 9.45
N THR A 60 -4.80 2.90 10.06
CA THR A 60 -4.24 3.64 11.21
C THR A 60 -5.16 3.58 12.42
N TRP A 61 -4.70 4.10 13.54
CA TRP A 61 -5.52 4.20 14.75
C TRP A 61 -6.58 5.30 14.68
N ASN A 62 -6.55 6.17 13.65
CA ASN A 62 -7.50 7.27 13.51
C ASN A 62 -7.99 7.45 12.06
N GLY A 63 -8.25 6.37 11.38
CA GLY A 63 -8.82 6.35 10.04
C GLY A 63 -8.06 5.45 9.06
N LEU A 64 -8.64 5.33 7.88
CA LEU A 64 -8.06 4.69 6.71
C LEU A 64 -7.49 5.79 5.81
N SER A 65 -6.28 5.61 5.32
CA SER A 65 -5.69 6.52 4.33
C SER A 65 -5.22 5.77 3.11
N TYR A 66 -5.21 6.43 1.94
CA TYR A 66 -4.39 5.98 0.83
C TYR A 66 -3.47 7.10 0.33
N TYR A 67 -2.39 6.68 -0.30
CA TYR A 67 -1.39 7.54 -0.93
C TYR A 67 -1.31 7.20 -2.42
N ASP A 68 -1.45 8.21 -3.27
CA ASP A 68 -1.44 8.08 -4.74
C ASP A 68 -0.07 8.32 -5.38
N GLY A 69 0.96 8.55 -4.56
CA GLY A 69 2.31 8.96 -4.99
C GLY A 69 2.58 10.44 -4.77
N TYR A 70 1.55 11.25 -4.54
CA TYR A 70 1.63 12.70 -4.35
C TYR A 70 0.99 13.17 -3.05
N SER A 71 -0.21 12.69 -2.74
CA SER A 71 -1.04 13.17 -1.63
C SER A 71 -1.64 12.01 -0.85
N PHE A 72 -1.95 12.28 0.42
CA PHE A 72 -2.75 11.39 1.25
C PHE A 72 -4.22 11.77 1.20
N TYR A 73 -5.08 10.77 1.08
CA TYR A 73 -6.53 10.91 1.21
C TYR A 73 -6.98 10.08 2.41
N THR A 74 -7.67 10.71 3.32
CA THR A 74 -8.01 10.12 4.61
C THR A 74 -9.52 10.00 4.79
N PHE A 75 -9.95 8.84 5.28
CA PHE A 75 -11.32 8.51 5.62
C PHE A 75 -11.42 8.26 7.11
N ARG A 76 -12.37 8.92 7.74
CA ARG A 76 -12.69 8.79 9.17
C ARG A 76 -14.18 8.61 9.35
N ASP A 77 -14.56 8.17 10.54
CA ASP A 77 -15.96 8.24 10.97
C ASP A 77 -16.38 9.70 11.05
N GLU A 78 -17.51 10.02 10.40
CA GLU A 78 -18.17 11.32 10.51
C GLU A 78 -19.51 11.11 11.22
N PRO A 79 -19.80 11.82 12.32
CA PRO A 79 -21.06 11.68 13.04
C PRO A 79 -22.25 11.96 12.14
N GLY A 80 -23.17 10.98 12.00
CA GLY A 80 -24.41 11.11 11.27
C GLY A 80 -24.44 10.58 9.83
N GLY A 81 -23.34 9.97 9.34
CA GLY A 81 -23.29 9.31 8.03
C GLY A 81 -23.88 7.88 8.06
N GLU A 82 -24.63 7.49 7.02
CA GLU A 82 -25.19 6.13 6.92
C GLU A 82 -24.15 5.05 6.54
N ASP A 83 -23.09 5.42 5.84
CA ASP A 83 -22.06 4.52 5.28
C ASP A 83 -20.66 4.79 5.88
N VAL A 84 -20.59 5.03 7.19
CA VAL A 84 -19.37 5.45 7.89
C VAL A 84 -18.80 4.30 8.69
N LEU A 85 -17.51 4.36 8.94
CA LEU A 85 -16.82 3.40 9.82
C LEU A 85 -17.39 3.49 11.23
N SER A 86 -17.66 2.36 11.86
CA SER A 86 -18.10 2.33 13.29
C SER A 86 -16.99 2.66 14.28
N SER A 87 -15.76 2.64 13.81
CA SER A 87 -14.57 2.99 14.58
C SER A 87 -13.47 3.48 13.65
N ASN A 88 -12.83 4.58 14.00
CA ASN A 88 -11.68 5.08 13.26
C ASN A 88 -10.44 4.19 13.37
N ARG A 89 -10.39 3.29 14.35
CA ARG A 89 -9.24 2.41 14.52
C ARG A 89 -9.35 1.21 13.58
N ILE A 90 -8.55 1.26 12.51
CA ILE A 90 -8.41 0.16 11.55
C ILE A 90 -7.37 -0.82 12.07
N ILE A 91 -7.64 -2.12 12.00
CA ILE A 91 -6.72 -3.18 12.44
C ILE A 91 -6.12 -3.97 11.28
N ALA A 92 -6.84 -4.10 10.17
CA ALA A 92 -6.36 -4.80 8.98
C ALA A 92 -6.98 -4.26 7.71
N ILE A 93 -6.27 -4.40 6.57
CA ILE A 93 -6.73 -4.03 5.24
C ILE A 93 -6.44 -5.15 4.24
N TYR A 94 -7.36 -5.38 3.30
CA TYR A 94 -7.27 -6.41 2.26
C TYR A 94 -7.71 -5.81 0.92
N PRO A 95 -6.76 -5.42 0.05
CA PRO A 95 -7.07 -4.95 -1.30
C PRO A 95 -7.65 -6.09 -2.15
N SER A 96 -8.67 -5.77 -2.95
CA SER A 96 -9.32 -6.69 -3.88
C SER A 96 -8.94 -6.37 -5.32
N ALA A 97 -9.02 -7.39 -6.20
CA ALA A 97 -8.70 -7.25 -7.62
C ALA A 97 -9.62 -6.27 -8.40
N LYS A 98 -10.77 -5.91 -7.83
CA LYS A 98 -11.73 -4.97 -8.45
C LYS A 98 -11.56 -3.52 -7.96
N ASN A 99 -10.34 -3.15 -7.53
CA ASN A 99 -10.05 -1.82 -6.97
C ASN A 99 -10.92 -1.46 -5.75
N ASN A 100 -11.40 -2.45 -5.03
CA ASN A 100 -12.06 -2.28 -3.76
C ASN A 100 -11.10 -2.64 -2.63
N VAL A 101 -11.31 -2.07 -1.46
CA VAL A 101 -10.49 -2.36 -0.29
C VAL A 101 -11.38 -2.75 0.88
N TRP A 102 -11.12 -3.93 1.39
CA TRP A 102 -11.72 -4.37 2.64
C TRP A 102 -10.91 -3.82 3.81
N CYS A 103 -11.57 -3.32 4.81
CA CYS A 103 -10.94 -2.93 6.06
C CYS A 103 -11.71 -3.49 7.25
N VAL A 104 -10.97 -3.75 8.31
CA VAL A 104 -11.48 -4.28 9.57
C VAL A 104 -11.22 -3.24 10.65
N THR A 105 -12.26 -2.87 11.37
CA THR A 105 -12.18 -1.92 12.49
C THR A 105 -11.92 -2.63 13.82
N SER A 106 -11.54 -1.89 14.85
CA SER A 106 -11.20 -2.44 16.17
C SER A 106 -12.37 -3.12 16.87
N ASP A 107 -13.59 -2.77 16.53
CA ASP A 107 -14.83 -3.44 16.98
C ASP A 107 -15.20 -4.67 16.14
N ARG A 108 -14.23 -5.15 15.31
CA ARG A 108 -14.33 -6.34 14.46
C ARG A 108 -15.45 -6.27 13.42
N LYS A 109 -15.74 -5.07 12.91
CA LYS A 109 -16.65 -4.92 11.78
C LYS A 109 -15.86 -4.83 10.47
N PHE A 110 -16.47 -5.37 9.43
CA PHE A 110 -15.91 -5.44 8.09
C PHE A 110 -16.59 -4.42 7.18
N TYR A 111 -15.77 -3.62 6.53
CA TYR A 111 -16.20 -2.61 5.58
C TYR A 111 -15.55 -2.84 4.23
N LEU A 112 -16.35 -2.69 3.18
CA LEU A 112 -15.85 -2.63 1.81
C LEU A 112 -15.82 -1.15 1.38
N TYR A 113 -14.64 -0.65 1.12
CA TYR A 113 -14.48 0.62 0.44
C TYR A 113 -14.50 0.41 -1.07
N SER A 114 -15.43 1.05 -1.75
CA SER A 114 -15.48 1.08 -3.21
C SER A 114 -14.81 2.33 -3.73
N THR A 115 -13.71 2.18 -4.46
CA THR A 115 -12.99 3.30 -5.08
C THR A 115 -13.83 3.98 -6.17
N HIS A 116 -14.72 3.23 -6.84
CA HIS A 116 -15.61 3.79 -7.85
C HIS A 116 -16.70 4.69 -7.26
N HIS A 117 -17.23 4.32 -6.09
CA HIS A 117 -18.31 5.08 -5.44
C HIS A 117 -17.81 5.99 -4.32
N CYS A 118 -16.53 5.90 -3.97
CA CYS A 118 -15.90 6.63 -2.85
C CYS A 118 -16.68 6.48 -1.53
N ARG A 119 -17.19 5.26 -1.26
CA ARG A 119 -18.05 4.96 -0.10
C ARG A 119 -17.64 3.69 0.60
N PHE A 120 -17.80 3.69 1.92
CA PHE A 120 -17.76 2.50 2.73
C PHE A 120 -19.12 1.81 2.74
N ARG A 121 -19.12 0.48 2.74
CA ARG A 121 -20.29 -0.34 2.94
C ARG A 121 -20.02 -1.32 4.07
N ASN A 122 -20.84 -1.27 5.11
CA ASN A 122 -20.79 -2.29 6.15
C ASN A 122 -21.29 -3.62 5.58
N THR A 123 -20.43 -4.62 5.55
CA THR A 123 -20.71 -5.90 4.90
C THR A 123 -21.76 -6.70 5.63
N GLU A 124 -21.70 -6.75 6.96
CA GLU A 124 -22.67 -7.47 7.76
C GLU A 124 -24.07 -6.87 7.60
N LYS A 125 -24.19 -5.55 7.70
CA LYS A 125 -25.45 -4.83 7.49
C LYS A 125 -26.02 -5.06 6.10
N SER A 126 -25.17 -5.09 5.08
CA SER A 126 -25.58 -5.34 3.69
C SER A 126 -26.07 -6.76 3.48
N ILE A 127 -25.34 -7.77 3.99
CA ILE A 127 -25.70 -9.20 3.85
C ILE A 127 -26.95 -9.49 4.67
N ASN A 128 -26.99 -9.06 5.93
CA ASN A 128 -28.10 -9.31 6.82
C ASN A 128 -29.40 -8.64 6.30
N GLY A 129 -29.29 -7.43 5.76
CA GLY A 129 -30.42 -6.72 5.14
C GLY A 129 -30.93 -7.38 3.86
N GLN A 130 -30.03 -7.92 3.03
CA GLN A 130 -30.38 -8.58 1.78
C GLN A 130 -31.02 -9.97 1.97
N PHE A 131 -30.57 -10.73 2.94
CA PHE A 131 -30.97 -12.11 3.13
C PHE A 131 -31.86 -12.35 4.37
N GLY A 132 -32.12 -11.31 5.17
CA GLY A 132 -32.92 -11.42 6.39
C GLY A 132 -32.30 -12.33 7.48
N ILE A 133 -30.99 -12.47 7.45
CA ILE A 133 -30.20 -13.33 8.37
C ILE A 133 -29.39 -12.46 9.34
N ASN A 134 -29.00 -13.02 10.49
CA ASN A 134 -28.12 -12.36 11.44
C ASN A 134 -26.76 -13.05 11.44
N LEU A 135 -25.93 -12.72 10.45
CA LEU A 135 -24.62 -13.30 10.23
C LEU A 135 -23.54 -12.38 10.80
N LYS A 136 -22.61 -12.94 11.58
CA LYS A 136 -21.38 -12.26 11.98
C LYS A 136 -20.23 -12.75 11.10
N VAL A 137 -19.43 -11.82 10.59
CA VAL A 137 -18.22 -12.14 9.85
C VAL A 137 -17.05 -12.11 10.83
N ASP A 138 -16.40 -13.26 11.04
CA ASP A 138 -15.27 -13.37 11.97
C ASP A 138 -13.91 -13.21 11.29
N GLN A 139 -13.77 -13.62 10.03
CA GLN A 139 -12.51 -13.57 9.29
C GLN A 139 -12.73 -13.40 7.78
N LEU A 140 -11.75 -12.77 7.13
CA LEU A 140 -11.65 -12.67 5.66
C LEU A 140 -10.42 -13.42 5.20
N TYR A 141 -10.59 -14.27 4.19
CA TYR A 141 -9.49 -14.99 3.56
C TYR A 141 -9.36 -14.55 2.10
N PRO A 142 -8.20 -14.03 1.68
CA PRO A 142 -7.97 -13.73 0.28
C PRO A 142 -7.93 -15.02 -0.55
N ILE A 143 -8.74 -15.09 -1.60
CA ILE A 143 -8.73 -16.20 -2.54
C ILE A 143 -7.79 -15.85 -3.71
N LYS A 144 -7.14 -16.88 -4.30
CA LYS A 144 -6.14 -16.71 -5.38
C LYS A 144 -6.61 -15.87 -6.58
N ASN A 145 -7.92 -15.68 -6.77
CA ASN A 145 -8.50 -14.89 -7.86
C ASN A 145 -8.72 -13.41 -7.49
N GLY A 146 -8.15 -12.91 -6.39
CA GLY A 146 -8.33 -11.53 -5.93
C GLY A 146 -9.74 -11.21 -5.42
N SER A 147 -10.57 -12.21 -5.20
CA SER A 147 -11.83 -12.13 -4.45
C SER A 147 -11.59 -12.45 -2.98
N ILE A 148 -12.39 -11.91 -2.11
CA ILE A 148 -12.42 -12.22 -0.68
C ILE A 148 -13.73 -12.95 -0.40
#